data_c70e71137a1e1d05a6e5989c50c5bbcc
#
_entry.id   c70e71137a1e1d05a6e5989c50c5bbcc
#
_cell.length_a   1.000
_cell.length_b   1.000
_cell.length_c   1.000
_cell.angle_alpha   90.00
_cell.angle_beta   90.00
_cell.angle_gamma   90.00
#
_symmetry.space_group_name_H-M   'P 1'
#
loop_
_entity.id
_entity.type
_entity.pdbx_description
1 polymer ?
#
loop_
_entity_poly.entity_id
_entity_poly.type
_entity_poly.pdbx_seq_one_letter_code
_entity_poly.pdbx_strand_id
1 'polypeptide(L)'
;MDRTFTLIGCGKAGLSVALALKGSGWRVEACASRTPESARTGAEWLACPVLPSLNDLPREGHLLLGVPDTALRDVDRAVAASDPYLRGRVVLHLSGALPARILESCRLRGASVGSIHPIMTLPDPLTGAKNLRQATFALEGRPDAMTAMKAMVQSMSGKSFTLSPRGKTLYHAAAVVAANHLVALIADSQEMLRLAGADPSVSLPAFQSLMVGTVSNVFASGPVAAITGPIERSDQEIIRNHLQALKRWPRLSERYRAMALGALGLVRERHPERREALDALEKALSGWHSSP
;
A
#
# COMPACT_ATOMS: atom_id res chain seq x y z
N MET A 1 9.58 -0.58 -28.16
CA MET A 1 9.58 0.25 -26.95
C MET A 1 10.92 0.05 -26.28
N ASP A 2 11.61 1.12 -25.95
CA ASP A 2 12.87 1.07 -25.22
C ASP A 2 12.61 0.41 -23.83
N ARG A 3 13.41 -0.60 -23.49
CA ARG A 3 13.33 -1.31 -22.20
C ARG A 3 14.49 -0.91 -21.29
N THR A 4 14.80 0.36 -21.26
CA THR A 4 15.85 0.91 -20.41
C THR A 4 15.29 1.95 -19.43
N PHE A 5 15.92 2.05 -18.28
CA PHE A 5 15.56 3.07 -17.28
C PHE A 5 16.72 3.44 -16.39
N THR A 6 16.66 4.63 -15.83
CA THR A 6 17.53 5.11 -14.75
C THR A 6 16.73 5.18 -13.45
N LEU A 7 17.28 4.64 -12.36
CA LEU A 7 16.68 4.71 -11.04
C LEU A 7 17.20 5.93 -10.27
N ILE A 8 16.31 6.76 -9.78
CA ILE A 8 16.62 7.85 -8.84
C ILE A 8 15.96 7.53 -7.51
N GLY A 9 16.77 7.21 -6.49
CA GLY A 9 16.30 6.78 -5.18
C GLY A 9 16.45 5.28 -4.96
N CYS A 10 17.58 4.87 -4.37
CA CYS A 10 17.94 3.48 -4.06
C CYS A 10 17.41 3.03 -2.69
N GLY A 11 16.19 3.45 -2.33
CA GLY A 11 15.48 2.95 -1.15
C GLY A 11 14.83 1.58 -1.40
N LYS A 12 14.19 0.99 -0.35
CA LYS A 12 13.58 -0.34 -0.43
C LYS A 12 12.64 -0.48 -1.64
N ALA A 13 11.70 0.43 -1.83
CA ALA A 13 10.74 0.38 -2.93
C ALA A 13 11.40 0.56 -4.30
N GLY A 14 12.29 1.56 -4.43
CA GLY A 14 13.03 1.81 -5.67
C GLY A 14 13.84 0.60 -6.11
N LEU A 15 14.63 0.04 -5.22
CA LEU A 15 15.44 -1.15 -5.50
C LEU A 15 14.59 -2.40 -5.77
N SER A 16 13.50 -2.62 -5.01
CA SER A 16 12.60 -3.76 -5.27
C SER A 16 12.05 -3.73 -6.69
N VAL A 17 11.53 -2.57 -7.11
CA VAL A 17 10.95 -2.42 -8.47
C VAL A 17 12.05 -2.51 -9.53
N ALA A 18 13.20 -1.87 -9.32
CA ALA A 18 14.31 -1.90 -10.27
C ALA A 18 14.87 -3.32 -10.46
N LEU A 19 15.03 -4.09 -9.38
CA LEU A 19 15.47 -5.49 -9.42
C LEU A 19 14.44 -6.39 -10.12
N ALA A 20 13.15 -6.21 -9.83
CA ALA A 20 12.08 -6.96 -10.49
C ALA A 20 12.05 -6.68 -12.00
N LEU A 21 12.18 -5.43 -12.41
CA LEU A 21 12.26 -5.02 -13.82
C LEU A 21 13.52 -5.59 -14.49
N LYS A 22 14.70 -5.47 -13.86
CA LYS A 22 15.96 -6.05 -14.36
C LYS A 22 15.81 -7.55 -14.58
N GLY A 23 15.28 -8.28 -13.60
CA GLY A 23 15.00 -9.70 -13.69
C GLY A 23 13.95 -10.10 -14.74
N SER A 24 13.24 -9.11 -15.30
CA SER A 24 12.21 -9.23 -16.34
C SER A 24 12.66 -8.69 -17.70
N GLY A 25 13.97 -8.51 -17.89
CA GLY A 25 14.57 -8.11 -19.15
C GLY A 25 14.62 -6.61 -19.43
N TRP A 26 14.48 -5.76 -18.40
CA TRP A 26 14.76 -4.33 -18.51
C TRP A 26 16.22 -4.05 -18.14
N ARG A 27 16.84 -3.13 -18.86
CA ARG A 27 18.22 -2.70 -18.61
C ARG A 27 18.22 -1.45 -17.73
N VAL A 28 19.03 -1.48 -16.67
CA VAL A 28 19.26 -0.32 -15.82
C VAL A 28 20.48 0.43 -16.35
N GLU A 29 20.27 1.66 -16.81
CA GLU A 29 21.34 2.49 -17.37
C GLU A 29 22.26 3.03 -16.28
N ALA A 30 21.68 3.52 -15.20
CA ALA A 30 22.37 4.08 -14.07
C ALA A 30 21.47 4.17 -12.84
N CYS A 31 22.05 4.42 -11.69
CA CYS A 31 21.27 4.77 -10.50
C CYS A 31 21.88 5.98 -9.77
N ALA A 32 21.00 6.71 -9.06
CA ALA A 32 21.37 7.80 -8.17
C ALA A 32 20.64 7.70 -6.84
N SER A 33 21.22 8.21 -5.78
CA SER A 33 20.58 8.32 -4.47
C SER A 33 21.11 9.53 -3.73
N ARG A 34 20.37 9.97 -2.69
CA ARG A 34 20.76 11.12 -1.86
C ARG A 34 22.09 10.91 -1.16
N THR A 35 22.37 9.69 -0.70
CA THR A 35 23.64 9.35 -0.02
C THR A 35 24.51 8.51 -0.94
N PRO A 36 25.85 8.77 -0.97
CA PRO A 36 26.78 7.97 -1.77
C PRO A 36 26.75 6.47 -1.42
N GLU A 37 26.54 6.14 -0.16
CA GLU A 37 26.43 4.74 0.30
C GLU A 37 25.21 4.04 -0.35
N SER A 38 24.01 4.64 -0.26
CA SER A 38 22.83 4.08 -0.91
C SER A 38 22.97 3.98 -2.42
N ALA A 39 23.66 4.93 -3.05
CA ALA A 39 23.91 4.89 -4.49
C ALA A 39 24.86 3.72 -4.87
N ARG A 40 25.94 3.52 -4.11
CA ARG A 40 26.87 2.39 -4.31
C ARG A 40 26.16 1.04 -4.13
N THR A 41 25.44 0.88 -3.02
CA THR A 41 24.65 -0.35 -2.78
C THR A 41 23.66 -0.62 -3.92
N GLY A 42 22.98 0.42 -4.40
CA GLY A 42 22.06 0.30 -5.54
C GLY A 42 22.79 -0.11 -6.82
N ALA A 43 23.93 0.48 -7.10
CA ALA A 43 24.74 0.18 -8.28
C ALA A 43 25.26 -1.27 -8.29
N GLU A 44 25.73 -1.75 -7.14
CA GLU A 44 26.16 -3.15 -6.97
C GLU A 44 25.01 -4.13 -7.26
N TRP A 45 23.87 -3.92 -6.66
CA TRP A 45 22.70 -4.82 -6.83
C TRP A 45 22.14 -4.78 -8.25
N LEU A 46 22.11 -3.60 -8.84
CA LEU A 46 21.59 -3.40 -10.19
C LEU A 46 22.65 -3.68 -11.28
N ALA A 47 23.92 -3.86 -10.92
CA ALA A 47 25.06 -3.95 -11.83
C ALA A 47 25.02 -2.84 -12.90
N CYS A 48 24.94 -1.59 -12.42
CA CYS A 48 24.88 -0.39 -13.25
C CYS A 48 25.81 0.69 -12.64
N PRO A 49 26.21 1.71 -13.41
CA PRO A 49 26.97 2.83 -12.87
C PRO A 49 26.15 3.68 -11.89
N VAL A 50 26.85 4.30 -10.92
CA VAL A 50 26.31 5.39 -10.13
C VAL A 50 26.38 6.66 -10.98
N LEU A 51 25.28 7.42 -11.03
CA LEU A 51 25.30 8.78 -11.60
C LEU A 51 26.03 9.73 -10.65
N PRO A 52 27.10 10.37 -11.11
CA PRO A 52 27.81 11.37 -10.29
C PRO A 52 26.95 12.61 -10.00
N SER A 53 26.14 13.00 -10.97
CA SER A 53 25.22 14.13 -10.91
C SER A 53 23.97 13.86 -11.75
N LEU A 54 22.85 14.50 -11.44
CA LEU A 54 21.68 14.49 -12.32
C LEU A 54 21.94 15.17 -13.68
N ASN A 55 22.98 15.98 -13.80
CA ASN A 55 23.41 16.53 -15.09
C ASN A 55 23.99 15.48 -16.04
N ASP A 56 24.37 14.31 -15.49
CA ASP A 56 24.91 13.19 -16.25
C ASP A 56 23.83 12.15 -16.61
N LEU A 57 22.55 12.52 -16.50
CA LEU A 57 21.42 11.64 -16.85
C LEU A 57 21.59 11.12 -18.29
N PRO A 58 21.47 9.78 -18.51
CA PRO A 58 21.42 9.21 -19.84
C PRO A 58 20.33 9.88 -20.67
N ARG A 59 20.60 10.19 -21.92
CA ARG A 59 19.65 10.90 -22.81
C ARG A 59 18.44 10.07 -23.22
N GLU A 60 18.54 8.76 -23.11
CA GLU A 60 17.52 7.80 -23.50
C GLU A 60 17.00 7.04 -22.28
N GLY A 61 15.93 6.26 -22.49
CA GLY A 61 15.32 5.46 -21.45
C GLY A 61 14.35 6.24 -20.55
N HIS A 62 13.67 5.50 -19.69
CA HIS A 62 12.71 6.03 -18.74
C HIS A 62 13.40 6.46 -17.44
N LEU A 63 12.76 7.35 -16.67
CA LEU A 63 13.21 7.68 -15.32
C LEU A 63 12.24 7.10 -14.29
N LEU A 64 12.76 6.36 -13.33
CA LEU A 64 12.01 5.79 -12.23
C LEU A 64 12.44 6.45 -10.91
N LEU A 65 11.51 7.20 -10.29
CA LEU A 65 11.75 7.93 -9.04
C LEU A 65 11.28 7.08 -7.84
N GLY A 66 12.20 6.44 -7.15
CA GLY A 66 11.99 5.63 -5.94
C GLY A 66 12.33 6.39 -4.65
N VAL A 67 12.06 7.69 -4.62
CA VAL A 67 12.35 8.59 -3.49
C VAL A 67 11.13 8.72 -2.55
N PRO A 68 11.31 9.14 -1.28
CA PRO A 68 10.20 9.45 -0.39
C PRO A 68 9.25 10.50 -0.97
N ASP A 69 7.97 10.43 -0.63
CA ASP A 69 6.92 11.34 -1.10
C ASP A 69 7.28 12.82 -0.85
N THR A 70 7.88 13.11 0.30
CA THR A 70 8.33 14.46 0.68
C THR A 70 9.43 15.03 -0.21
N ALA A 71 10.21 14.15 -0.88
CA ALA A 71 11.31 14.55 -1.77
C ALA A 71 10.91 14.61 -3.24
N LEU A 72 9.75 14.05 -3.63
CA LEU A 72 9.36 13.93 -5.04
C LEU A 72 9.33 15.25 -5.79
N ARG A 73 8.81 16.32 -5.16
CA ARG A 73 8.71 17.64 -5.80
C ARG A 73 10.09 18.27 -6.06
N ASP A 74 11.03 18.09 -5.14
CA ASP A 74 12.38 18.65 -5.28
C ASP A 74 13.19 17.85 -6.31
N VAL A 75 13.03 16.53 -6.32
CA VAL A 75 13.64 15.66 -7.34
C VAL A 75 13.07 15.94 -8.72
N ASP A 76 11.75 16.16 -8.86
CA ASP A 76 11.11 16.57 -10.11
C ASP A 76 11.74 17.86 -10.67
N ARG A 77 11.93 18.88 -9.81
CA ARG A 77 12.57 20.14 -10.19
C ARG A 77 14.02 19.94 -10.59
N ALA A 78 14.77 19.15 -9.84
CA ALA A 78 16.18 18.88 -10.10
C ALA A 78 16.36 18.12 -11.43
N VAL A 79 15.56 17.10 -11.70
CA VAL A 79 15.57 16.35 -12.97
C VAL A 79 15.20 17.27 -14.13
N ALA A 80 14.16 18.09 -13.99
CA ALA A 80 13.73 19.02 -15.04
C ALA A 80 14.76 20.14 -15.32
N ALA A 81 15.58 20.50 -14.33
CA ALA A 81 16.66 21.48 -14.49
C ALA A 81 17.90 20.88 -15.16
N SER A 82 18.21 19.61 -14.86
CA SER A 82 19.41 18.93 -15.35
C SER A 82 19.28 18.33 -16.74
N ASP A 83 18.07 18.04 -17.21
CA ASP A 83 17.83 17.46 -18.53
C ASP A 83 16.87 18.33 -19.36
N PRO A 84 17.39 19.13 -20.31
CA PRO A 84 16.56 19.93 -21.21
C PRO A 84 15.82 19.07 -22.26
N TYR A 85 16.14 17.78 -22.40
CA TYR A 85 15.63 16.89 -23.44
C TYR A 85 14.68 15.81 -22.90
N LEU A 86 13.81 16.16 -21.96
CA LEU A 86 12.82 15.22 -21.43
C LEU A 86 11.68 14.89 -22.42
N ARG A 87 11.63 15.57 -23.56
CA ARG A 87 10.61 15.31 -24.59
C ARG A 87 10.70 13.86 -25.10
N GLY A 88 9.56 13.17 -25.06
CA GLY A 88 9.46 11.75 -25.45
C GLY A 88 9.89 10.74 -24.40
N ARG A 89 10.44 11.21 -23.27
CA ARG A 89 10.78 10.34 -22.13
C ARG A 89 9.58 10.14 -21.21
N VAL A 90 9.57 9.04 -20.51
CA VAL A 90 8.60 8.76 -19.46
C VAL A 90 9.28 8.89 -18.10
N VAL A 91 8.70 9.70 -17.23
CA VAL A 91 9.14 9.89 -15.84
C VAL A 91 8.07 9.35 -14.91
N LEU A 92 8.44 8.38 -14.10
CA LEU A 92 7.53 7.65 -13.21
C LEU A 92 7.94 7.78 -11.75
N HIS A 93 6.97 7.82 -10.85
CA HIS A 93 7.22 7.67 -9.43
C HIS A 93 6.45 6.49 -8.82
N LEU A 94 6.90 6.03 -7.65
CA LEU A 94 6.37 4.85 -6.95
C LEU A 94 5.36 5.20 -5.85
N SER A 95 5.04 6.48 -5.60
CA SER A 95 4.12 6.86 -4.54
C SER A 95 2.71 6.31 -4.75
N GLY A 96 2.15 5.71 -3.70
CA GLY A 96 0.74 5.32 -3.63
C GLY A 96 -0.20 6.49 -3.37
N ALA A 97 0.27 7.54 -2.69
CA ALA A 97 -0.53 8.67 -2.23
C ALA A 97 -0.58 9.83 -3.23
N LEU A 98 0.56 10.14 -3.88
CA LEU A 98 0.70 11.31 -4.73
C LEU A 98 0.31 10.99 -6.18
N PRO A 99 -0.43 11.89 -6.86
CA PRO A 99 -0.76 11.75 -8.28
C PRO A 99 0.44 12.10 -9.17
N ALA A 100 0.44 11.62 -10.43
CA ALA A 100 1.49 11.88 -11.42
C ALA A 100 1.75 13.38 -11.66
N ARG A 101 0.76 14.24 -11.44
CA ARG A 101 0.92 15.70 -11.53
C ARG A 101 1.95 16.30 -10.56
N ILE A 102 2.45 15.53 -9.57
CA ILE A 102 3.57 15.96 -8.73
C ILE A 102 4.84 16.19 -9.55
N LEU A 103 4.95 15.53 -10.71
CA LEU A 103 6.04 15.63 -11.67
C LEU A 103 5.80 16.73 -12.72
N GLU A 104 5.27 17.87 -12.28
CA GLU A 104 4.88 18.98 -13.14
C GLU A 104 6.07 19.61 -13.86
N SER A 105 7.24 19.72 -13.22
CA SER A 105 8.43 20.32 -13.81
C SER A 105 8.94 19.48 -14.98
N CYS A 106 9.00 18.15 -14.82
CA CYS A 106 9.34 17.23 -15.91
C CYS A 106 8.30 17.28 -17.03
N ARG A 107 7.01 17.36 -16.69
CA ARG A 107 5.93 17.48 -17.66
C ARG A 107 6.07 18.74 -18.52
N LEU A 108 6.40 19.88 -17.94
CA LEU A 108 6.62 21.15 -18.65
C LEU A 108 7.84 21.10 -19.57
N ARG A 109 8.80 20.20 -19.31
CA ARG A 109 9.94 19.90 -20.20
C ARG A 109 9.60 18.86 -21.28
N GLY A 110 8.33 18.44 -21.38
CA GLY A 110 7.84 17.54 -22.43
C GLY A 110 7.85 16.06 -22.08
N ALA A 111 8.16 15.68 -20.84
CA ALA A 111 8.05 14.29 -20.37
C ALA A 111 6.59 13.82 -20.29
N SER A 112 6.36 12.55 -20.55
CA SER A 112 5.15 11.85 -20.13
C SER A 112 5.30 11.37 -18.72
N VAL A 113 4.42 11.83 -17.82
CA VAL A 113 4.54 11.55 -16.38
C VAL A 113 3.49 10.54 -15.89
N GLY A 114 3.90 9.68 -14.94
CA GLY A 114 3.02 8.66 -14.37
C GLY A 114 3.41 8.24 -12.98
N SER A 115 2.49 7.53 -12.35
CA SER A 115 2.66 6.84 -11.08
C SER A 115 2.42 5.34 -11.26
N ILE A 116 3.37 4.52 -10.86
CA ILE A 116 3.31 3.05 -10.87
C ILE A 116 3.51 2.56 -9.44
N HIS A 117 2.42 2.29 -8.73
CA HIS A 117 2.48 1.89 -7.32
C HIS A 117 2.21 0.39 -7.17
N PRO A 118 3.17 -0.41 -6.69
CA PRO A 118 2.95 -1.82 -6.38
C PRO A 118 2.08 -1.96 -5.12
N ILE A 119 1.02 -2.77 -5.19
CA ILE A 119 0.18 -3.11 -4.04
C ILE A 119 0.79 -4.31 -3.34
N MET A 120 1.90 -4.06 -2.64
CA MET A 120 2.67 -5.12 -2.01
C MET A 120 3.50 -4.55 -0.84
N THR A 121 3.71 -5.35 0.18
CA THR A 121 4.69 -5.03 1.23
C THR A 121 6.11 -5.26 0.70
N LEU A 122 7.00 -4.30 0.94
CA LEU A 122 8.39 -4.33 0.47
C LEU A 122 9.34 -4.26 1.68
N PRO A 123 9.51 -5.37 2.43
CA PRO A 123 10.29 -5.38 3.68
C PRO A 123 11.77 -5.10 3.44
N ASP A 124 12.32 -5.67 2.37
CA ASP A 124 13.68 -5.45 1.87
C ASP A 124 13.69 -5.56 0.33
N PRO A 125 14.75 -5.10 -0.36
CA PRO A 125 14.77 -5.07 -1.82
C PRO A 125 14.70 -6.43 -2.51
N LEU A 126 15.34 -7.48 -1.98
CA LEU A 126 15.38 -8.80 -2.61
C LEU A 126 14.04 -9.53 -2.46
N THR A 127 13.51 -9.56 -1.24
CA THR A 127 12.17 -10.11 -0.98
C THR A 127 11.12 -9.31 -1.74
N GLY A 128 11.23 -7.99 -1.73
CA GLY A 128 10.35 -7.10 -2.48
C GLY A 128 10.36 -7.41 -3.98
N ALA A 129 11.52 -7.58 -4.58
CA ALA A 129 11.63 -7.92 -6.00
C ALA A 129 10.99 -9.28 -6.36
N LYS A 130 11.11 -10.27 -5.48
CA LYS A 130 10.42 -11.57 -5.64
C LYS A 130 8.90 -11.41 -5.55
N ASN A 131 8.44 -10.67 -4.53
CA ASN A 131 7.01 -10.46 -4.27
C ASN A 131 6.33 -9.64 -5.38
N LEU A 132 7.08 -8.79 -6.11
CA LEU A 132 6.55 -8.00 -7.21
C LEU A 132 6.25 -8.83 -8.46
N ARG A 133 6.79 -10.03 -8.59
CA ARG A 133 6.38 -10.95 -9.64
C ARG A 133 4.93 -11.37 -9.41
N GLN A 134 4.09 -11.19 -10.43
CA GLN A 134 2.64 -11.43 -10.38
C GLN A 134 1.85 -10.49 -9.43
N ALA A 135 2.48 -9.45 -8.88
CA ALA A 135 1.80 -8.46 -8.05
C ALA A 135 0.81 -7.61 -8.87
N THR A 136 -0.10 -6.97 -8.16
CA THR A 136 -1.01 -5.98 -8.76
C THR A 136 -0.44 -4.58 -8.56
N PHE A 137 -0.56 -3.75 -9.60
CA PHE A 137 -0.09 -2.37 -9.62
C PHE A 137 -1.24 -1.40 -9.88
N ALA A 138 -1.27 -0.30 -9.14
CA ALA A 138 -2.14 0.83 -9.42
C ALA A 138 -1.40 1.85 -10.29
N LEU A 139 -1.97 2.16 -11.45
CA LEU A 139 -1.37 3.05 -12.46
C LEU A 139 -2.18 4.33 -12.58
N GLU A 140 -1.50 5.46 -12.68
CA GLU A 140 -2.11 6.76 -12.96
C GLU A 140 -1.12 7.60 -13.77
N GLY A 141 -1.55 8.28 -14.83
CA GLY A 141 -0.67 9.12 -15.64
C GLY A 141 -1.21 9.44 -17.02
N ARG A 142 -0.35 10.03 -17.84
CA ARG A 142 -0.62 10.38 -19.24
C ARG A 142 -0.60 9.13 -20.14
N PRO A 143 -1.22 9.16 -21.33
CA PRO A 143 -1.34 7.99 -22.22
C PRO A 143 -0.01 7.27 -22.51
N ASP A 144 1.05 8.02 -22.86
CA ASP A 144 2.35 7.42 -23.17
C ASP A 144 2.99 6.79 -21.92
N ALA A 145 2.88 7.44 -20.75
CA ALA A 145 3.30 6.88 -19.47
C ALA A 145 2.50 5.61 -19.13
N MET A 146 1.20 5.60 -19.39
CA MET A 146 0.36 4.40 -19.21
C MET A 146 0.84 3.22 -20.06
N THR A 147 1.24 3.48 -21.30
CA THR A 147 1.77 2.43 -22.19
C THR A 147 3.07 1.84 -21.64
N ALA A 148 4.00 2.69 -21.19
CA ALA A 148 5.26 2.24 -20.58
C ALA A 148 5.02 1.47 -19.26
N MET A 149 4.17 1.99 -18.37
CA MET A 149 3.85 1.33 -17.10
C MET A 149 3.22 -0.04 -17.30
N LYS A 150 2.27 -0.18 -18.24
CA LYS A 150 1.67 -1.48 -18.58
C LYS A 150 2.72 -2.47 -19.10
N ALA A 151 3.65 -2.02 -19.96
CA ALA A 151 4.74 -2.88 -20.44
C ALA A 151 5.67 -3.33 -19.29
N MET A 152 5.99 -2.43 -18.34
CA MET A 152 6.75 -2.76 -17.14
C MET A 152 6.04 -3.83 -16.30
N VAL A 153 4.75 -3.63 -16.00
CA VAL A 153 3.95 -4.58 -15.22
C VAL A 153 3.84 -5.93 -15.91
N GLN A 154 3.55 -5.95 -17.20
CA GLN A 154 3.46 -7.18 -17.99
C GLN A 154 4.77 -7.96 -18.01
N SER A 155 5.91 -7.29 -18.10
CA SER A 155 7.22 -7.96 -18.08
C SER A 155 7.47 -8.69 -16.76
N MET A 156 6.92 -8.21 -15.66
CA MET A 156 6.94 -8.86 -14.34
C MET A 156 5.82 -9.90 -14.14
N SER A 157 5.05 -10.21 -15.18
CA SER A 157 3.83 -11.06 -15.12
C SER A 157 2.78 -10.52 -14.14
N GLY A 158 2.82 -9.22 -13.85
CA GLY A 158 1.92 -8.54 -12.92
C GLY A 158 0.57 -8.17 -13.55
N LYS A 159 -0.36 -7.80 -12.69
CA LYS A 159 -1.66 -7.25 -13.06
C LYS A 159 -1.69 -5.74 -12.78
N SER A 160 -2.55 -5.02 -13.45
CA SER A 160 -2.70 -3.58 -13.17
C SER A 160 -4.13 -3.11 -13.36
N PHE A 161 -4.46 -2.04 -12.66
CA PHE A 161 -5.66 -1.25 -12.90
C PHE A 161 -5.31 0.24 -12.91
N THR A 162 -6.18 1.02 -13.53
CA THR A 162 -5.97 2.47 -13.67
C THR A 162 -6.77 3.22 -12.63
N LEU A 163 -6.13 4.24 -12.04
CA LEU A 163 -6.77 5.18 -11.14
C LEU A 163 -6.98 6.52 -11.84
N SER A 164 -8.05 7.23 -11.45
CA SER A 164 -8.15 8.65 -11.74
C SER A 164 -7.23 9.45 -10.80
N PRO A 165 -6.74 10.62 -11.22
CA PRO A 165 -5.92 11.48 -10.35
C PRO A 165 -6.63 11.87 -9.04
N ARG A 166 -7.96 12.02 -9.07
CA ARG A 166 -8.77 12.33 -7.88
C ARG A 166 -8.94 11.13 -6.93
N GLY A 167 -8.90 9.91 -7.47
CA GLY A 167 -9.04 8.68 -6.70
C GLY A 167 -7.79 8.26 -5.93
N LYS A 168 -6.63 8.85 -6.22
CA LYS A 168 -5.33 8.41 -5.69
C LYS A 168 -5.27 8.42 -4.16
N THR A 169 -5.75 9.49 -3.53
CA THR A 169 -5.74 9.63 -2.07
C THR A 169 -6.64 8.58 -1.40
N LEU A 170 -7.86 8.39 -1.93
CA LEU A 170 -8.78 7.37 -1.39
C LEU A 170 -8.23 5.96 -1.58
N TYR A 171 -7.65 5.68 -2.75
CA TYR A 171 -6.96 4.42 -3.00
C TYR A 171 -5.85 4.16 -1.97
N HIS A 172 -5.00 5.15 -1.70
CA HIS A 172 -3.93 4.98 -0.71
C HIS A 172 -4.48 4.76 0.70
N ALA A 173 -5.54 5.47 1.08
CA ALA A 173 -6.23 5.23 2.34
C ALA A 173 -6.76 3.79 2.42
N ALA A 174 -7.34 3.25 1.35
CA ALA A 174 -7.78 1.85 1.30
C ALA A 174 -6.60 0.87 1.47
N ALA A 175 -5.46 1.13 0.85
CA ALA A 175 -4.25 0.32 1.04
C ALA A 175 -3.72 0.38 2.48
N VAL A 176 -3.76 1.55 3.13
CA VAL A 176 -3.42 1.72 4.56
C VAL A 176 -4.37 0.91 5.45
N VAL A 177 -5.68 0.96 5.17
CA VAL A 177 -6.67 0.14 5.90
C VAL A 177 -6.36 -1.35 5.74
N ALA A 178 -6.12 -1.81 4.51
CA ALA A 178 -5.88 -3.23 4.23
C ALA A 178 -4.56 -3.77 4.82
N ALA A 179 -3.56 -2.92 5.05
CA ALA A 179 -2.24 -3.32 5.55
C ALA A 179 -1.97 -2.79 6.96
N ASN A 180 -1.84 -1.48 7.13
CA ASN A 180 -1.40 -0.89 8.41
C ASN A 180 -2.44 -1.04 9.51
N HIS A 181 -3.74 -0.84 9.20
CA HIS A 181 -4.81 -1.04 10.19
C HIS A 181 -4.99 -2.51 10.55
N LEU A 182 -4.74 -3.45 9.62
CA LEU A 182 -4.71 -4.87 9.95
C LEU A 182 -3.64 -5.17 11.00
N VAL A 183 -2.43 -4.61 10.87
CA VAL A 183 -1.37 -4.77 11.89
C VAL A 183 -1.83 -4.19 13.24
N ALA A 184 -2.51 -3.03 13.25
CA ALA A 184 -3.03 -2.44 14.47
C ALA A 184 -4.12 -3.31 15.12
N LEU A 185 -5.03 -3.92 14.33
CA LEU A 185 -6.06 -4.84 14.83
C LEU A 185 -5.45 -6.11 15.43
N ILE A 186 -4.39 -6.63 14.82
CA ILE A 186 -3.64 -7.78 15.37
C ILE A 186 -3.01 -7.42 16.72
N ALA A 187 -2.39 -6.23 16.82
CA ALA A 187 -1.80 -5.76 18.06
C ALA A 187 -2.85 -5.57 19.18
N ASP A 188 -4.03 -5.04 18.86
CA ASP A 188 -5.14 -4.91 19.80
C ASP A 188 -5.63 -6.28 20.28
N SER A 189 -5.74 -7.25 19.39
CA SER A 189 -6.14 -8.62 19.73
C SER A 189 -5.13 -9.29 20.66
N GLN A 190 -3.83 -9.09 20.41
CA GLN A 190 -2.76 -9.57 21.31
C GLN A 190 -2.87 -8.93 22.71
N GLU A 191 -3.08 -7.60 22.76
CA GLU A 191 -3.20 -6.89 24.03
C GLU A 191 -4.43 -7.37 24.81
N MET A 192 -5.58 -7.57 24.16
CA MET A 192 -6.76 -8.12 24.81
C MET A 192 -6.50 -9.52 25.38
N LEU A 193 -5.77 -10.37 24.65
CA LEU A 193 -5.43 -11.71 25.13
C LEU A 193 -4.47 -11.67 26.31
N ARG A 194 -3.48 -10.77 26.29
CA ARG A 194 -2.57 -10.51 27.41
C ARG A 194 -3.34 -10.04 28.66
N LEU A 195 -4.30 -9.14 28.50
CA LEU A 195 -5.15 -8.62 29.59
C LEU A 195 -6.10 -9.70 30.13
N ALA A 196 -6.42 -10.71 29.32
CA ALA A 196 -7.17 -11.90 29.74
C ALA A 196 -6.30 -12.93 30.50
N GLY A 197 -4.98 -12.67 30.66
CA GLY A 197 -4.07 -13.51 31.42
C GLY A 197 -3.33 -14.58 30.59
N ALA A 198 -3.40 -14.51 29.25
CA ALA A 198 -2.65 -15.45 28.43
C ALA A 198 -1.16 -15.10 28.38
N ASP A 199 -0.32 -16.13 28.27
CA ASP A 199 1.13 -15.97 28.11
C ASP A 199 1.44 -15.23 26.80
N PRO A 200 2.27 -14.16 26.81
CA PRO A 200 2.66 -13.41 25.61
C PRO A 200 3.27 -14.27 24.50
N SER A 201 3.98 -15.36 24.85
CA SER A 201 4.63 -16.26 23.88
C SER A 201 3.63 -17.01 22.99
N VAL A 202 2.40 -17.23 23.47
CA VAL A 202 1.36 -17.96 22.74
C VAL A 202 0.29 -17.04 22.13
N SER A 203 0.26 -15.76 22.52
CA SER A 203 -0.83 -14.85 22.15
C SER A 203 -0.94 -14.61 20.66
N LEU A 204 0.16 -14.38 19.94
CA LEU A 204 0.15 -14.18 18.50
C LEU A 204 -0.04 -15.50 17.73
N PRO A 205 0.69 -16.59 18.03
CA PRO A 205 0.46 -17.88 17.38
C PRO A 205 -0.97 -18.41 17.55
N ALA A 206 -1.63 -18.17 18.70
CA ALA A 206 -3.00 -18.61 18.95
C ALA A 206 -4.01 -18.05 17.94
N PHE A 207 -3.81 -16.83 17.48
CA PHE A 207 -4.71 -16.20 16.49
C PHE A 207 -4.34 -16.48 15.04
N GLN A 208 -3.19 -17.06 14.74
CA GLN A 208 -2.72 -17.23 13.36
C GLN A 208 -3.75 -17.99 12.50
N SER A 209 -4.22 -19.15 12.95
CA SER A 209 -5.18 -19.95 12.19
C SER A 209 -6.53 -19.22 12.00
N LEU A 210 -6.99 -18.53 13.04
CA LEU A 210 -8.23 -17.76 13.00
C LEU A 210 -8.13 -16.61 11.98
N MET A 211 -7.04 -15.84 12.02
CA MET A 211 -6.81 -14.70 11.12
C MET A 211 -6.65 -15.13 9.66
N VAL A 212 -5.81 -16.15 9.40
CA VAL A 212 -5.60 -16.69 8.05
C VAL A 212 -6.90 -17.27 7.50
N GLY A 213 -7.65 -18.04 8.30
CA GLY A 213 -8.95 -18.58 7.89
C GLY A 213 -9.96 -17.49 7.58
N THR A 214 -10.04 -16.44 8.40
CA THR A 214 -10.93 -15.29 8.16
C THR A 214 -10.59 -14.58 6.85
N VAL A 215 -9.32 -14.27 6.62
CA VAL A 215 -8.86 -13.63 5.38
C VAL A 215 -9.16 -14.52 4.16
N SER A 216 -8.90 -15.82 4.25
CA SER A 216 -9.20 -16.78 3.18
C SER A 216 -10.71 -16.82 2.85
N ASN A 217 -11.58 -16.82 3.87
CA ASN A 217 -13.02 -16.81 3.68
C ASN A 217 -13.49 -15.51 2.99
N VAL A 218 -12.91 -14.35 3.37
CA VAL A 218 -13.23 -13.07 2.71
C VAL A 218 -12.85 -13.11 1.23
N PHE A 219 -11.70 -13.67 0.86
CA PHE A 219 -11.31 -13.79 -0.55
C PHE A 219 -12.14 -14.82 -1.32
N ALA A 220 -12.65 -15.84 -0.66
CA ALA A 220 -13.46 -16.87 -1.29
C ALA A 220 -14.91 -16.43 -1.56
N SER A 221 -15.52 -15.70 -0.62
CA SER A 221 -16.97 -15.43 -0.64
C SER A 221 -17.33 -13.94 -0.55
N GLY A 222 -16.37 -13.05 -0.38
CA GLY A 222 -16.57 -11.63 -0.12
C GLY A 222 -16.89 -11.32 1.35
N PRO A 223 -16.75 -10.04 1.77
CA PRO A 223 -16.84 -9.66 3.17
C PRO A 223 -18.25 -9.87 3.76
N VAL A 224 -19.31 -9.62 2.99
CA VAL A 224 -20.69 -9.79 3.44
C VAL A 224 -21.02 -11.24 3.76
N ALA A 225 -20.56 -12.18 2.94
CA ALA A 225 -20.81 -13.61 3.18
C ALA A 225 -19.85 -14.21 4.22
N ALA A 226 -18.66 -13.64 4.37
CA ALA A 226 -17.66 -14.15 5.31
C ALA A 226 -17.89 -13.72 6.77
N ILE A 227 -18.74 -12.72 7.03
CA ILE A 227 -18.99 -12.23 8.40
C ILE A 227 -19.62 -13.32 9.25
N THR A 228 -19.11 -13.53 10.46
CA THR A 228 -19.57 -14.49 11.46
C THR A 228 -19.49 -13.88 12.85
N GLY A 229 -19.85 -14.64 13.88
CA GLY A 229 -19.68 -14.25 15.28
C GLY A 229 -20.91 -13.57 15.88
N PRO A 230 -20.77 -12.91 17.05
CA PRO A 230 -21.90 -12.42 17.83
C PRO A 230 -22.68 -11.30 17.13
N ILE A 231 -22.03 -10.45 16.33
CA ILE A 231 -22.70 -9.40 15.55
C ILE A 231 -23.61 -10.05 14.50
N GLU A 232 -23.11 -11.05 13.76
CA GLU A 232 -23.92 -11.76 12.75
C GLU A 232 -25.12 -12.45 13.37
N ARG A 233 -24.98 -13.04 14.56
CA ARG A 233 -26.09 -13.67 15.27
C ARG A 233 -27.01 -12.70 16.03
N SER A 234 -26.72 -11.40 15.99
CA SER A 234 -27.41 -10.33 16.74
C SER A 234 -27.40 -10.57 18.26
N ASP A 235 -26.30 -11.10 18.79
CA ASP A 235 -26.14 -11.49 20.19
C ASP A 235 -25.79 -10.27 21.05
N GLN A 236 -26.84 -9.57 21.53
CA GLN A 236 -26.70 -8.34 22.30
C GLN A 236 -26.04 -8.57 23.66
N GLU A 237 -26.26 -9.72 24.27
CA GLU A 237 -25.71 -10.03 25.60
C GLU A 237 -24.18 -10.17 25.53
N ILE A 238 -23.69 -10.95 24.60
CA ILE A 238 -22.26 -11.11 24.37
C ILE A 238 -21.58 -9.76 24.05
N ILE A 239 -22.22 -8.92 23.22
CA ILE A 239 -21.67 -7.60 22.88
C ILE A 239 -21.61 -6.70 24.11
N ARG A 240 -22.65 -6.66 24.97
CA ARG A 240 -22.62 -5.92 26.23
C ARG A 240 -21.51 -6.42 27.15
N ASN A 241 -21.35 -7.73 27.27
CA ASN A 241 -20.27 -8.33 28.09
C ASN A 241 -18.89 -7.93 27.58
N HIS A 242 -18.67 -7.92 26.27
CA HIS A 242 -17.40 -7.43 25.69
C HIS A 242 -17.17 -5.94 26.03
N LEU A 243 -18.17 -5.09 25.86
CA LEU A 243 -18.07 -3.66 26.18
C LEU A 243 -17.77 -3.44 27.67
N GLN A 244 -18.45 -4.19 28.54
CA GLN A 244 -18.21 -4.11 30.00
C GLN A 244 -16.80 -4.57 30.37
N ALA A 245 -16.30 -5.65 29.76
CA ALA A 245 -14.93 -6.10 29.97
C ALA A 245 -13.90 -5.08 29.50
N LEU A 246 -14.17 -4.36 28.39
CA LEU A 246 -13.28 -3.36 27.82
C LEU A 246 -13.38 -1.98 28.49
N LYS A 247 -14.31 -1.76 29.44
CA LYS A 247 -14.55 -0.45 30.05
C LYS A 247 -13.31 0.16 30.68
N ARG A 248 -12.42 -0.65 31.25
CA ARG A 248 -11.15 -0.22 31.89
C ARG A 248 -10.07 0.22 30.87
N TRP A 249 -10.28 -0.03 29.59
CA TRP A 249 -9.33 0.27 28.52
C TRP A 249 -9.98 1.09 27.39
N PRO A 250 -10.15 2.40 27.60
CA PRO A 250 -10.96 3.27 26.71
C PRO A 250 -10.54 3.18 25.24
N ARG A 251 -9.23 3.14 24.93
CA ARG A 251 -8.73 3.05 23.55
C ARG A 251 -9.09 1.73 22.88
N LEU A 252 -9.03 0.60 23.59
CA LEU A 252 -9.43 -0.70 23.05
C LEU A 252 -10.96 -0.77 22.87
N SER A 253 -11.71 -0.22 23.85
CA SER A 253 -13.17 -0.13 23.78
C SER A 253 -13.65 0.68 22.58
N GLU A 254 -13.04 1.84 22.31
CA GLU A 254 -13.36 2.70 21.17
C GLU A 254 -13.11 1.98 19.83
N ARG A 255 -11.94 1.35 19.66
CA ARG A 255 -11.61 0.60 18.44
C ARG A 255 -12.51 -0.61 18.23
N TYR A 256 -12.78 -1.37 19.31
CA TYR A 256 -13.72 -2.47 19.27
C TYR A 256 -15.10 -2.02 18.76
N ARG A 257 -15.63 -0.91 19.31
CA ARG A 257 -16.93 -0.35 18.90
C ARG A 257 -16.93 0.09 17.45
N ALA A 258 -15.90 0.80 17.00
CA ALA A 258 -15.79 1.23 15.60
C ALA A 258 -15.81 0.04 14.63
N MET A 259 -15.06 -1.02 14.94
CA MET A 259 -15.04 -2.23 14.12
C MET A 259 -16.37 -3.01 14.19
N ALA A 260 -16.99 -3.06 15.37
CA ALA A 260 -18.29 -3.70 15.55
C ALA A 260 -19.40 -2.99 14.73
N LEU A 261 -19.39 -1.66 14.68
CA LEU A 261 -20.31 -0.89 13.82
C LEU A 261 -20.06 -1.13 12.33
N GLY A 262 -18.79 -1.27 11.92
CA GLY A 262 -18.47 -1.67 10.55
C GLY A 262 -18.99 -3.07 10.21
N ALA A 263 -18.78 -4.03 11.10
CA ALA A 263 -19.31 -5.39 10.95
C ALA A 263 -20.84 -5.43 10.90
N LEU A 264 -21.51 -4.60 11.72
CA LEU A 264 -22.97 -4.45 11.70
C LEU A 264 -23.49 -3.97 10.34
N GLY A 265 -22.75 -3.08 9.67
CA GLY A 265 -23.10 -2.66 8.30
C GLY A 265 -23.14 -3.82 7.31
N LEU A 266 -22.15 -4.74 7.38
CA LEU A 266 -22.12 -5.95 6.55
C LEU A 266 -23.29 -6.90 6.86
N VAL A 267 -23.63 -7.04 8.14
CA VAL A 267 -24.78 -7.89 8.54
C VAL A 267 -26.10 -7.29 8.07
N ARG A 268 -26.26 -5.97 8.09
CA ARG A 268 -27.45 -5.30 7.53
C ARG A 268 -27.61 -5.54 6.04
N GLU A 269 -26.50 -5.54 5.30
CA GLU A 269 -26.52 -5.85 3.87
C GLU A 269 -26.95 -7.31 3.62
N ARG A 270 -26.48 -8.24 4.45
CA ARG A 270 -26.78 -9.67 4.34
C ARG A 270 -28.19 -10.02 4.80
N HIS A 271 -28.70 -9.36 5.86
CA HIS A 271 -29.93 -9.66 6.57
C HIS A 271 -30.81 -8.41 6.77
N PRO A 272 -31.32 -7.81 5.69
CA PRO A 272 -32.18 -6.60 5.78
C PRO A 272 -33.47 -6.83 6.56
N GLU A 273 -33.92 -8.08 6.67
CA GLU A 273 -35.09 -8.48 7.43
C GLU A 273 -34.93 -8.38 8.96
N ARG A 274 -33.66 -8.39 9.47
CA ARG A 274 -33.38 -8.36 10.93
C ARG A 274 -33.27 -6.94 11.50
N ARG A 275 -33.95 -5.97 10.89
CA ARG A 275 -33.77 -4.54 11.18
C ARG A 275 -33.84 -4.20 12.67
N GLU A 276 -34.91 -4.63 13.38
CA GLU A 276 -35.10 -4.31 14.80
C GLU A 276 -33.96 -4.80 15.69
N ALA A 277 -33.50 -6.04 15.50
CA ALA A 277 -32.42 -6.61 16.27
C ALA A 277 -31.08 -5.89 16.00
N LEU A 278 -30.84 -5.49 14.74
CA LEU A 278 -29.63 -4.78 14.36
C LEU A 278 -29.64 -3.32 14.83
N ASP A 279 -30.80 -2.65 14.86
CA ASP A 279 -30.96 -1.30 15.42
C ASP A 279 -30.74 -1.30 16.94
N ALA A 280 -31.18 -2.34 17.64
CA ALA A 280 -30.91 -2.51 19.06
C ALA A 280 -29.41 -2.72 19.35
N LEU A 281 -28.70 -3.49 18.51
CA LEU A 281 -27.25 -3.64 18.57
C LEU A 281 -26.52 -2.31 18.32
N GLU A 282 -26.92 -1.57 17.30
CA GLU A 282 -26.33 -0.26 17.00
C GLU A 282 -26.48 0.70 18.18
N LYS A 283 -27.68 0.75 18.79
CA LYS A 283 -27.95 1.57 19.97
C LYS A 283 -27.04 1.16 21.14
N ALA A 284 -26.85 -0.13 21.37
CA ALA A 284 -25.94 -0.63 22.41
C ALA A 284 -24.49 -0.23 22.15
N LEU A 285 -24.02 -0.31 20.90
CA LEU A 285 -22.68 0.08 20.50
C LEU A 285 -22.48 1.61 20.53
N SER A 286 -23.47 2.39 20.12
CA SER A 286 -23.38 3.85 20.02
C SER A 286 -23.59 4.57 21.35
N GLY A 287 -24.47 4.06 22.21
CA GLY A 287 -24.79 4.62 23.53
C GLY A 287 -23.76 4.32 24.62
N TRP A 288 -22.72 3.53 24.32
CA TRP A 288 -21.70 3.18 25.29
C TRP A 288 -20.68 4.32 25.43
N HIS A 289 -20.78 5.08 26.49
CA HIS A 289 -19.75 6.05 26.88
C HIS A 289 -18.81 5.37 27.87
N SER A 290 -17.51 5.28 27.55
CA SER A 290 -16.49 5.02 28.54
C SER A 290 -16.45 6.26 29.45
N SER A 291 -17.06 6.15 30.64
CA SER A 291 -16.83 7.20 31.67
C SER A 291 -15.33 7.28 31.96
N PRO A 292 -14.82 8.49 32.19
CA PRO A 292 -13.40 8.72 32.46
C PRO A 292 -12.89 7.96 33.67
#